data_947e458bf2a240a67dedb40699519d7a
#
_entry.id   947e458bf2a240a67dedb40699519d7a
#
_cell.length_a   1.000
_cell.length_b   1.000
_cell.length_c   1.000
_cell.angle_alpha   90.00
_cell.angle_beta   90.00
_cell.angle_gamma   90.00
#
_symmetry.space_group_name_H-M   'P 1'
#
loop_
_entity.id
_entity.type
_entity.pdbx_description
1 polymer ?
#
loop_
_entity_poly.entity_id
_entity_poly.type
_entity_poly.pdbx_seq_one_letter_code
_entity_poly.pdbx_strand_id
1 'polypeptide(L)'
;MISLLKFSACGIDISDKSIKYASLAKKGCQLVLDKYGEHSLPDGVINGGVIFGQDVLIGVLKKIKDEVNLDYVAVSLPEEKSYIVEMLMPKNISWQEYREAVELHLEERVPIEISKASFDYEEGGISKIAGFNLITSVVETELANQYYRSLTDAGLLPLVFELESQALARAIIKRGSRDISMIVDIGREQSNFSITVGEVVHLASSVNIGGNTLAKAIQDDLQVSLEEARKLKEEIGLLRKDKGQNPFGSIVRVATVLRDEIFQRLSFWNNSSLGVAKRDPITRVLLCGGNASIPGLAEYLTSDIGLFVDSANPWINILSFDDQIPTMTKRESLKYCTALGLALRVSGNKND
;
A
#
# COMPACT_ATOMS: atom_id res chain seq x y z
N MET A 1 -16.11 -30.83 15.86
CA MET A 1 -15.42 -29.54 15.81
C MET A 1 -14.31 -29.68 14.78
N ILE A 2 -14.57 -29.25 13.54
CA ILE A 2 -13.59 -29.35 12.45
C ILE A 2 -12.55 -28.28 12.76
N SER A 3 -11.33 -28.71 13.09
CA SER A 3 -10.16 -27.85 13.13
C SER A 3 -10.05 -27.21 11.73
N LEU A 4 -10.37 -25.93 11.62
CA LEU A 4 -10.08 -25.16 10.41
C LEU A 4 -8.59 -25.35 10.13
N LEU A 5 -8.29 -25.99 9.02
CA LEU A 5 -6.93 -26.15 8.51
C LEU A 5 -6.27 -24.78 8.48
N LYS A 6 -5.27 -24.59 9.34
CA LYS A 6 -4.45 -23.38 9.32
C LYS A 6 -3.51 -23.51 8.13
N PHE A 7 -3.84 -22.85 7.04
CA PHE A 7 -2.92 -22.73 5.92
C PHE A 7 -1.82 -21.75 6.31
N SER A 8 -0.56 -22.19 6.19
CA SER A 8 0.55 -21.25 6.17
C SER A 8 0.54 -20.57 4.80
N ALA A 9 0.49 -19.27 4.79
CA ALA A 9 0.43 -18.48 3.56
C ALA A 9 1.43 -17.33 3.60
N CYS A 10 1.81 -16.86 2.42
CA CYS A 10 2.75 -15.77 2.22
C CYS A 10 2.03 -14.56 1.64
N GLY A 11 2.36 -13.35 2.10
CA GLY A 11 1.96 -12.10 1.44
C GLY A 11 2.94 -11.81 0.30
N ILE A 12 2.41 -11.59 -0.90
CA ILE A 12 3.20 -11.24 -2.10
C ILE A 12 2.74 -9.89 -2.62
N ASP A 13 3.65 -8.95 -2.64
CA ASP A 13 3.51 -7.61 -3.19
C ASP A 13 4.19 -7.55 -4.56
N ILE A 14 3.39 -7.36 -5.62
CA ILE A 14 3.85 -7.35 -7.02
C ILE A 14 3.80 -5.92 -7.54
N SER A 15 4.95 -5.31 -7.75
CA SER A 15 5.09 -3.97 -8.34
C SER A 15 5.81 -4.03 -9.70
N ASP A 16 5.80 -2.92 -10.44
CA ASP A 16 6.42 -2.83 -11.78
C ASP A 16 7.91 -3.25 -11.83
N LYS A 17 8.64 -3.07 -10.74
CA LYS A 17 10.10 -3.27 -10.70
C LYS A 17 10.56 -4.41 -9.81
N SER A 18 9.71 -4.91 -8.93
CA SER A 18 10.09 -6.00 -8.04
C SER A 18 8.87 -6.72 -7.46
N ILE A 19 9.09 -7.95 -7.04
CA ILE A 19 8.15 -8.71 -6.23
C ILE A 19 8.76 -8.86 -4.85
N LYS A 20 8.02 -8.44 -3.83
CA LYS A 20 8.39 -8.64 -2.43
C LYS A 20 7.46 -9.64 -1.79
N TYR A 21 8.00 -10.43 -0.90
CA TYR A 21 7.20 -11.39 -0.16
C TYR A 21 7.57 -11.39 1.33
N ALA A 22 6.59 -11.72 2.15
CA ALA A 22 6.78 -11.94 3.58
C ALA A 22 5.84 -13.03 4.07
N SER A 23 6.33 -13.88 4.98
CA SER A 23 5.50 -14.85 5.70
C SER A 23 5.63 -14.66 7.21
N LEU A 24 4.55 -14.91 7.92
CA LEU A 24 4.48 -14.83 9.36
C LEU A 24 4.19 -16.21 9.94
N ALA A 25 4.95 -16.58 10.96
CA ALA A 25 4.75 -17.81 11.74
C ALA A 25 4.22 -17.48 13.14
N LYS A 26 3.48 -18.41 13.73
CA LYS A 26 3.08 -18.32 15.15
C LYS A 26 4.14 -18.98 16.01
N LYS A 27 4.71 -18.20 16.96
CA LYS A 27 5.60 -18.70 18.00
C LYS A 27 4.90 -18.50 19.36
N GLY A 28 4.24 -19.55 19.83
CA GLY A 28 3.33 -19.41 20.97
C GLY A 28 2.10 -18.57 20.59
N CYS A 29 1.85 -17.49 21.31
CA CYS A 29 0.75 -16.55 21.06
C CYS A 29 1.15 -15.39 20.15
N GLN A 30 2.41 -15.24 19.80
CA GLN A 30 2.95 -14.12 19.03
C GLN A 30 3.14 -14.48 17.55
N LEU A 31 3.01 -13.48 16.68
CA LEU A 31 3.43 -13.55 15.30
C LEU A 31 4.90 -13.14 15.20
N VAL A 32 5.65 -13.87 14.40
CA VAL A 32 7.06 -13.56 14.09
C VAL A 32 7.26 -13.60 12.58
N LEU A 33 8.18 -12.77 12.10
CA LEU A 33 8.62 -12.85 10.70
C LEU A 33 9.33 -14.19 10.50
N ASP A 34 8.86 -14.96 9.51
CA ASP A 34 9.44 -16.28 9.18
C ASP A 34 10.36 -16.16 7.97
N LYS A 35 9.82 -15.78 6.82
CA LYS A 35 10.57 -15.60 5.58
C LYS A 35 10.22 -14.28 4.94
N TYR A 36 11.16 -13.68 4.25
CA TYR A 36 10.96 -12.50 3.41
C TYR A 36 12.04 -12.41 2.34
N GLY A 37 11.74 -11.70 1.28
CA GLY A 37 12.69 -11.43 0.21
C GLY A 37 12.14 -10.53 -0.86
N GLU A 38 13.02 -10.14 -1.79
CA GLU A 38 12.71 -9.29 -2.92
C GLU A 38 13.39 -9.84 -4.18
N HIS A 39 12.63 -9.94 -5.28
CA HIS A 39 13.13 -10.24 -6.61
C HIS A 39 12.87 -9.08 -7.55
N SER A 40 13.89 -8.60 -8.23
CA SER A 40 13.74 -7.57 -9.26
C SER A 40 13.05 -8.13 -10.50
N LEU A 41 12.19 -7.32 -11.10
CA LEU A 41 11.60 -7.57 -12.40
C LEU A 41 12.33 -6.74 -13.48
N PRO A 42 12.62 -7.31 -14.65
CA PRO A 42 13.12 -6.57 -15.79
C PRO A 42 12.13 -5.49 -16.23
N ASP A 43 12.65 -4.41 -16.82
CA ASP A 43 11.81 -3.35 -17.37
C ASP A 43 10.86 -3.88 -18.44
N GLY A 44 9.60 -3.45 -18.39
CA GLY A 44 8.56 -3.83 -19.34
C GLY A 44 7.86 -5.16 -19.04
N VAL A 45 8.22 -5.88 -17.98
CA VAL A 45 7.48 -7.09 -17.55
C VAL A 45 6.13 -6.68 -16.98
N ILE A 46 6.11 -5.66 -16.13
CA ILE A 46 4.91 -4.98 -15.65
C ILE A 46 5.11 -3.48 -15.88
N ASN A 47 4.06 -2.80 -16.32
CA ASN A 47 4.07 -1.36 -16.52
C ASN A 47 2.71 -0.76 -16.14
N GLY A 48 2.71 0.11 -15.13
CA GLY A 48 1.50 0.68 -14.57
C GLY A 48 0.52 -0.41 -14.12
N GLY A 49 1.02 -1.46 -13.46
CA GLY A 49 0.24 -2.59 -12.95
C GLY A 49 -0.23 -3.59 -14.02
N VAL A 50 -0.01 -3.34 -15.32
CA VAL A 50 -0.39 -4.26 -16.40
C VAL A 50 0.75 -5.21 -16.73
N ILE A 51 0.47 -6.51 -16.80
CA ILE A 51 1.45 -7.56 -17.11
C ILE A 51 1.62 -7.67 -18.63
N PHE A 52 2.84 -7.44 -19.13
CA PHE A 52 3.23 -7.61 -20.52
C PHE A 52 4.16 -8.82 -20.72
N GLY A 53 4.96 -9.16 -19.70
CA GLY A 53 5.92 -10.26 -19.70
C GLY A 53 5.50 -11.42 -18.81
N GLN A 54 4.37 -12.08 -19.11
CA GLN A 54 3.80 -13.11 -18.24
C GLN A 54 4.77 -14.27 -17.95
N ASP A 55 5.49 -14.78 -18.94
CA ASP A 55 6.44 -15.89 -18.76
C ASP A 55 7.58 -15.53 -17.80
N VAL A 56 8.08 -14.29 -17.89
CA VAL A 56 9.14 -13.79 -16.98
C VAL A 56 8.61 -13.68 -15.57
N LEU A 57 7.40 -13.13 -15.41
CA LEU A 57 6.72 -13.02 -14.11
C LEU A 57 6.53 -14.40 -13.48
N ILE A 58 6.01 -15.38 -14.24
CA ILE A 58 5.83 -16.77 -13.80
C ILE A 58 7.17 -17.36 -13.36
N GLY A 59 8.25 -17.12 -14.12
CA GLY A 59 9.59 -17.59 -13.76
C GLY A 59 10.09 -17.05 -12.42
N VAL A 60 9.81 -15.77 -12.10
CA VAL A 60 10.16 -15.17 -10.81
C VAL A 60 9.27 -15.71 -9.69
N LEU A 61 7.96 -15.85 -9.93
CA LEU A 61 7.03 -16.40 -8.95
C LEU A 61 7.36 -17.84 -8.58
N LYS A 62 7.85 -18.67 -9.52
CA LYS A 62 8.34 -20.04 -9.24
C LYS A 62 9.54 -20.04 -8.30
N LYS A 63 10.49 -19.12 -8.48
CA LYS A 63 11.63 -18.97 -7.56
C LYS A 63 11.16 -18.61 -6.15
N ILE A 64 10.22 -17.67 -6.04
CA ILE A 64 9.63 -17.27 -4.76
C ILE A 64 8.95 -18.49 -4.11
N LYS A 65 8.16 -19.26 -4.86
CA LYS A 65 7.53 -20.48 -4.37
C LYS A 65 8.54 -21.44 -3.75
N ASP A 66 9.65 -21.68 -4.46
CA ASP A 66 10.71 -22.58 -3.99
C ASP A 66 11.37 -22.05 -2.70
N GLU A 67 11.59 -20.75 -2.60
CA GLU A 67 12.19 -20.09 -1.42
C GLU A 67 11.26 -20.11 -0.22
N VAL A 68 9.98 -19.76 -0.40
CA VAL A 68 9.01 -19.72 0.71
C VAL A 68 8.56 -21.13 1.10
N ASN A 69 8.55 -22.08 0.16
CA ASN A 69 8.05 -23.44 0.35
C ASN A 69 6.61 -23.46 0.90
N LEU A 70 5.76 -22.61 0.34
CA LEU A 70 4.33 -22.46 0.65
C LEU A 70 3.55 -22.41 -0.65
N ASP A 71 2.35 -23.01 -0.66
CA ASP A 71 1.49 -23.00 -1.84
C ASP A 71 0.48 -21.85 -1.83
N TYR A 72 0.07 -21.40 -0.65
CA TYR A 72 -0.99 -20.40 -0.49
C TYR A 72 -0.42 -18.99 -0.34
N VAL A 73 -1.05 -18.04 -1.01
CA VAL A 73 -0.60 -16.63 -1.02
C VAL A 73 -1.78 -15.66 -0.90
N ALA A 74 -1.50 -14.51 -0.27
CA ALA A 74 -2.29 -13.30 -0.38
C ALA A 74 -1.53 -12.32 -1.27
N VAL A 75 -2.19 -11.67 -2.21
CA VAL A 75 -1.52 -10.89 -3.25
C VAL A 75 -2.14 -9.51 -3.38
N SER A 76 -1.30 -8.48 -3.54
CA SER A 76 -1.78 -7.14 -3.87
C SER A 76 -2.13 -7.00 -5.35
N LEU A 77 -3.19 -6.26 -5.61
CA LEU A 77 -3.50 -5.73 -6.94
C LEU A 77 -3.03 -4.26 -7.01
N PRO A 78 -2.60 -3.81 -8.20
CA PRO A 78 -2.00 -2.49 -8.36
C PRO A 78 -3.00 -1.36 -8.08
N GLU A 79 -2.57 -0.39 -7.27
CA GLU A 79 -3.40 0.75 -6.86
C GLU A 79 -3.81 1.61 -8.05
N GLU A 80 -2.94 1.82 -9.02
CA GLU A 80 -3.19 2.64 -10.22
C GLU A 80 -4.23 2.07 -11.18
N LYS A 81 -4.66 0.83 -10.96
CA LYS A 81 -5.69 0.12 -11.75
C LYS A 81 -6.93 -0.22 -10.93
N SER A 82 -7.03 0.37 -9.75
CA SER A 82 -8.13 0.14 -8.83
C SER A 82 -8.88 1.43 -8.50
N TYR A 83 -10.08 1.27 -7.98
CA TYR A 83 -10.91 2.37 -7.54
C TYR A 83 -11.47 2.05 -6.15
N ILE A 84 -11.44 3.04 -5.27
CA ILE A 84 -12.13 2.98 -3.99
C ILE A 84 -13.28 3.97 -4.04
N VAL A 85 -14.49 3.47 -3.87
CA VAL A 85 -15.73 4.25 -3.92
C VAL A 85 -16.44 4.18 -2.59
N GLU A 86 -16.56 5.33 -1.94
CA GLU A 86 -17.35 5.48 -0.72
C GLU A 86 -18.79 5.86 -1.08
N MET A 87 -19.76 5.17 -0.49
CA MET A 87 -21.16 5.44 -0.70
C MET A 87 -21.95 5.33 0.61
N LEU A 88 -23.04 6.12 0.72
CA LEU A 88 -23.92 6.08 1.86
C LEU A 88 -25.10 5.15 1.54
N MET A 89 -25.25 4.09 2.33
CA MET A 89 -26.31 3.10 2.19
C MET A 89 -27.39 3.27 3.26
N PRO A 90 -28.70 3.13 2.91
CA PRO A 90 -29.78 3.14 3.89
C PRO A 90 -29.69 1.93 4.82
N LYS A 91 -30.16 2.07 6.08
CA LYS A 91 -30.15 0.96 7.05
C LYS A 91 -31.13 -0.17 6.73
N ASN A 92 -32.24 0.16 6.08
CA ASN A 92 -33.36 -0.78 5.81
C ASN A 92 -33.45 -1.06 4.31
N ILE A 93 -32.52 -1.82 3.79
CA ILE A 93 -32.45 -2.22 2.38
C ILE A 93 -32.32 -3.74 2.33
N SER A 94 -33.05 -4.42 1.43
CA SER A 94 -32.90 -5.85 1.22
C SER A 94 -31.54 -6.17 0.57
N TRP A 95 -31.08 -7.41 0.71
CA TRP A 95 -29.80 -7.84 0.10
C TRP A 95 -29.76 -7.68 -1.43
N GLN A 96 -30.89 -7.89 -2.10
CA GLN A 96 -30.97 -7.71 -3.55
C GLN A 96 -30.90 -6.23 -3.94
N GLU A 97 -31.68 -5.37 -3.29
CA GLU A 97 -31.62 -3.91 -3.49
C GLU A 97 -30.25 -3.34 -3.15
N TYR A 98 -29.56 -3.94 -2.17
CA TYR A 98 -28.21 -3.56 -1.79
C TYR A 98 -27.23 -3.74 -2.94
N ARG A 99 -27.22 -4.91 -3.58
CA ARG A 99 -26.35 -5.19 -4.72
C ARG A 99 -26.66 -4.27 -5.92
N GLU A 100 -27.93 -4.11 -6.25
CA GLU A 100 -28.37 -3.23 -7.34
C GLU A 100 -27.96 -1.77 -7.09
N ALA A 101 -28.07 -1.29 -5.85
CA ALA A 101 -27.64 0.05 -5.47
C ALA A 101 -26.11 0.23 -5.58
N VAL A 102 -25.32 -0.78 -5.17
CA VAL A 102 -23.85 -0.75 -5.34
C VAL A 102 -23.48 -0.69 -6.81
N GLU A 103 -24.05 -1.58 -7.64
CA GLU A 103 -23.78 -1.62 -9.08
C GLU A 103 -24.11 -0.28 -9.76
N LEU A 104 -25.27 0.31 -9.45
CA LEU A 104 -25.67 1.62 -9.97
C LEU A 104 -24.71 2.74 -9.57
N HIS A 105 -24.30 2.79 -8.30
CA HIS A 105 -23.32 3.78 -7.83
C HIS A 105 -21.95 3.62 -8.46
N LEU A 106 -21.53 2.39 -8.75
CA LEU A 106 -20.28 2.11 -9.44
C LEU A 106 -20.32 2.58 -10.90
N GLU A 107 -21.42 2.33 -11.63
CA GLU A 107 -21.60 2.80 -13.01
C GLU A 107 -21.42 4.32 -13.16
N GLU A 108 -21.85 5.09 -12.15
CA GLU A 108 -21.75 6.55 -12.17
C GLU A 108 -20.33 7.07 -11.82
N ARG A 109 -19.49 6.26 -11.13
CA ARG A 109 -18.26 6.75 -10.47
C ARG A 109 -16.99 6.09 -10.95
N VAL A 110 -17.07 4.92 -11.56
CA VAL A 110 -15.91 4.16 -12.04
C VAL A 110 -15.91 4.10 -13.56
N PRO A 111 -14.79 4.34 -14.24
CA PRO A 111 -14.70 4.26 -15.70
C PRO A 111 -14.53 2.80 -16.19
N ILE A 112 -15.20 1.85 -15.54
CA ILE A 112 -15.20 0.42 -15.89
C ILE A 112 -16.66 -0.01 -16.05
N GLU A 113 -16.99 -0.67 -17.15
CA GLU A 113 -18.30 -1.29 -17.31
C GLU A 113 -18.51 -2.33 -16.19
N ILE A 114 -19.65 -2.29 -15.50
CA ILE A 114 -19.92 -3.20 -14.37
C ILE A 114 -19.80 -4.68 -14.75
N SER A 115 -20.19 -5.04 -15.96
CA SER A 115 -20.01 -6.40 -16.50
C SER A 115 -18.55 -6.88 -16.56
N LYS A 116 -17.59 -5.94 -16.55
CA LYS A 116 -16.14 -6.18 -16.59
C LYS A 116 -15.47 -5.88 -15.27
N ALA A 117 -16.22 -5.44 -14.25
CA ALA A 117 -15.69 -5.09 -12.94
C ALA A 117 -15.79 -6.27 -11.98
N SER A 118 -14.71 -6.47 -11.22
CA SER A 118 -14.71 -7.25 -9.99
C SER A 118 -14.66 -6.29 -8.82
N PHE A 119 -15.56 -6.44 -7.87
CA PHE A 119 -15.59 -5.57 -6.70
C PHE A 119 -15.91 -6.34 -5.42
N ASP A 120 -15.43 -5.81 -4.33
CA ASP A 120 -15.75 -6.24 -2.97
C ASP A 120 -15.97 -5.02 -2.10
N TYR A 121 -16.62 -5.17 -0.96
CA TYR A 121 -16.97 -4.04 -0.13
C TYR A 121 -16.87 -4.34 1.36
N GLU A 122 -16.62 -3.31 2.14
CA GLU A 122 -16.56 -3.35 3.59
C GLU A 122 -17.30 -2.15 4.22
N GLU A 123 -17.70 -2.29 5.49
CA GLU A 123 -18.33 -1.19 6.20
C GLU A 123 -17.29 -0.13 6.60
N GLY A 124 -17.46 1.09 6.08
CA GLY A 124 -16.60 2.24 6.37
C GLY A 124 -16.91 2.94 7.70
N GLY A 125 -17.73 2.32 8.55
CA GLY A 125 -18.14 2.85 9.84
C GLY A 125 -19.54 3.46 9.83
N ILE A 126 -20.03 3.80 11.03
CA ILE A 126 -21.39 4.35 11.21
C ILE A 126 -21.40 5.80 10.74
N SER A 127 -22.25 6.10 9.76
CA SER A 127 -22.51 7.49 9.36
C SER A 127 -23.16 8.28 10.50
N LYS A 128 -22.78 9.55 10.65
CA LYS A 128 -23.48 10.52 11.51
C LYS A 128 -24.91 10.82 11.01
N ILE A 129 -25.26 10.36 9.81
CA ILE A 129 -26.57 10.47 9.17
C ILE A 129 -27.27 9.10 9.24
N ALA A 130 -28.56 9.05 8.94
CA ALA A 130 -29.33 7.81 8.90
C ALA A 130 -28.83 6.87 7.79
N GLY A 131 -27.90 5.96 8.10
CA GLY A 131 -27.29 5.03 7.15
C GLY A 131 -26.00 4.45 7.68
N PHE A 132 -25.26 3.76 6.82
CA PHE A 132 -23.89 3.33 7.05
C PHE A 132 -23.05 3.60 5.80
N ASN A 133 -21.78 3.84 6.00
CA ASN A 133 -20.83 4.02 4.90
C ASN A 133 -20.40 2.66 4.39
N LEU A 134 -20.44 2.50 3.09
CA LEU A 134 -19.89 1.37 2.38
C LEU A 134 -18.67 1.82 1.59
N ILE A 135 -17.59 1.11 1.76
CA ILE A 135 -16.38 1.28 0.97
C ILE A 135 -16.29 0.13 -0.01
N THR A 136 -16.29 0.43 -1.29
CA THR A 136 -16.22 -0.58 -2.35
C THR A 136 -14.90 -0.44 -3.09
N SER A 137 -14.16 -1.54 -3.16
CA SER A 137 -12.94 -1.67 -3.94
C SER A 137 -13.26 -2.31 -5.29
N VAL A 138 -12.81 -1.71 -6.37
CA VAL A 138 -13.16 -2.12 -7.74
C VAL A 138 -11.90 -2.25 -8.57
N VAL A 139 -11.80 -3.33 -9.34
CA VAL A 139 -10.75 -3.57 -10.33
C VAL A 139 -11.35 -4.15 -11.60
N GLU A 140 -10.64 -4.02 -12.72
CA GLU A 140 -11.03 -4.71 -13.95
C GLU A 140 -10.85 -6.23 -13.78
N THR A 141 -11.88 -7.01 -14.10
CA THR A 141 -11.88 -8.48 -13.94
C THR A 141 -10.74 -9.14 -14.73
N GLU A 142 -10.43 -8.65 -15.92
CA GLU A 142 -9.34 -9.21 -16.74
C GLU A 142 -7.97 -8.94 -16.10
N LEU A 143 -7.76 -7.79 -15.47
CA LEU A 143 -6.55 -7.53 -14.71
C LEU A 143 -6.38 -8.55 -13.57
N ALA A 144 -7.40 -8.73 -12.75
CA ALA A 144 -7.37 -9.71 -11.66
C ALA A 144 -7.10 -11.14 -12.19
N ASN A 145 -7.71 -11.50 -13.32
CA ASN A 145 -7.50 -12.79 -13.98
C ASN A 145 -6.07 -12.98 -14.49
N GLN A 146 -5.41 -11.93 -15.00
CA GLN A 146 -4.00 -12.01 -15.44
C GLN A 146 -3.08 -12.33 -14.26
N TYR A 147 -3.29 -11.67 -13.11
CA TYR A 147 -2.56 -11.97 -11.87
C TYR A 147 -2.85 -13.40 -11.38
N TYR A 148 -4.12 -13.80 -11.35
CA TYR A 148 -4.55 -15.14 -10.97
C TYR A 148 -3.87 -16.24 -11.80
N ARG A 149 -3.91 -16.10 -13.15
CA ARG A 149 -3.26 -17.06 -14.07
C ARG A 149 -1.75 -17.11 -13.84
N SER A 150 -1.09 -15.96 -13.72
CA SER A 150 0.37 -15.92 -13.50
C SER A 150 0.79 -16.64 -12.21
N LEU A 151 -0.01 -16.50 -11.15
CA LEU A 151 0.22 -17.18 -9.87
C LEU A 151 -0.03 -18.67 -9.97
N THR A 152 -1.15 -19.08 -10.56
CA THR A 152 -1.52 -20.51 -10.70
C THR A 152 -0.56 -21.26 -11.63
N ASP A 153 -0.10 -20.64 -12.71
CA ASP A 153 0.91 -21.20 -13.61
C ASP A 153 2.30 -21.29 -12.96
N ALA A 154 2.55 -20.49 -11.93
CA ALA A 154 3.71 -20.63 -11.06
C ALA A 154 3.51 -21.69 -9.96
N GLY A 155 2.31 -22.28 -9.84
CA GLY A 155 1.95 -23.24 -8.82
C GLY A 155 1.64 -22.61 -7.46
N LEU A 156 1.34 -21.31 -7.42
CA LEU A 156 0.88 -20.60 -6.23
C LEU A 156 -0.66 -20.49 -6.25
N LEU A 157 -1.28 -20.66 -5.11
CA LEU A 157 -2.73 -20.65 -4.93
C LEU A 157 -3.15 -19.36 -4.19
N PRO A 158 -3.65 -18.32 -4.89
CA PRO A 158 -4.10 -17.10 -4.25
C PRO A 158 -5.36 -17.37 -3.42
N LEU A 159 -5.28 -17.09 -2.11
CA LEU A 159 -6.42 -17.14 -1.18
C LEU A 159 -7.24 -15.85 -1.24
N VAL A 160 -6.56 -14.74 -1.49
CA VAL A 160 -7.16 -13.41 -1.52
C VAL A 160 -6.34 -12.48 -2.41
N PHE A 161 -7.05 -11.64 -3.16
CA PHE A 161 -6.52 -10.43 -3.76
C PHE A 161 -7.01 -9.22 -2.96
N GLU A 162 -6.14 -8.25 -2.78
CA GLU A 162 -6.42 -7.06 -2.00
C GLU A 162 -5.72 -5.85 -2.64
N LEU A 163 -6.22 -4.64 -2.45
CA LEU A 163 -5.51 -3.45 -2.91
C LEU A 163 -4.28 -3.19 -2.04
N GLU A 164 -3.24 -2.61 -2.64
CA GLU A 164 -2.01 -2.25 -1.91
C GLU A 164 -2.31 -1.39 -0.68
N SER A 165 -3.18 -0.39 -0.84
CA SER A 165 -3.59 0.53 0.24
C SER A 165 -4.26 -0.18 1.42
N GLN A 166 -5.09 -1.21 1.18
CA GLN A 166 -5.74 -2.00 2.23
C GLN A 166 -4.72 -2.84 3.02
N ALA A 167 -3.79 -3.48 2.30
CA ALA A 167 -2.70 -4.21 2.94
C ALA A 167 -1.79 -3.29 3.76
N LEU A 168 -1.44 -2.10 3.22
CA LEU A 168 -0.68 -1.07 3.94
C LEU A 168 -1.39 -0.63 5.21
N ALA A 169 -2.68 -0.28 5.13
CA ALA A 169 -3.45 0.14 6.30
C ALA A 169 -3.42 -0.92 7.40
N ARG A 170 -3.62 -2.19 7.06
CA ARG A 170 -3.54 -3.32 8.00
C ARG A 170 -2.15 -3.47 8.63
N ALA A 171 -1.08 -3.21 7.89
CA ALA A 171 0.28 -3.31 8.42
C ALA A 171 0.61 -2.21 9.41
N ILE A 172 0.25 -0.94 9.10
CA ILE A 172 0.82 0.25 9.76
C ILE A 172 -0.16 1.05 10.61
N ILE A 173 -1.46 0.83 10.47
CA ILE A 173 -2.45 1.41 11.38
C ILE A 173 -2.67 0.43 12.54
N LYS A 174 -2.55 0.94 13.76
CA LYS A 174 -2.77 0.11 14.95
C LYS A 174 -4.20 -0.43 14.96
N ARG A 175 -4.33 -1.73 15.14
CA ARG A 175 -5.63 -2.41 15.20
C ARG A 175 -6.55 -1.74 16.24
N GLY A 176 -7.79 -1.48 15.82
CA GLY A 176 -8.79 -0.79 16.64
C GLY A 176 -8.59 0.72 16.79
N SER A 177 -7.61 1.32 16.09
CA SER A 177 -7.51 2.78 16.01
C SER A 177 -8.75 3.37 15.33
N ARG A 178 -9.09 4.60 15.71
CA ARG A 178 -10.13 5.40 15.08
C ARG A 178 -9.58 6.68 14.46
N ASP A 179 -8.25 6.81 14.44
CA ASP A 179 -7.57 7.99 13.89
C ASP A 179 -7.79 8.08 12.38
N ILE A 180 -7.89 9.31 11.90
CA ILE A 180 -7.86 9.56 10.46
C ILE A 180 -6.43 9.89 10.09
N SER A 181 -5.86 9.04 9.24
CA SER A 181 -4.46 9.12 8.83
C SER A 181 -4.34 9.18 7.32
N MET A 182 -3.34 9.89 6.83
CA MET A 182 -2.89 9.75 5.45
C MET A 182 -1.66 8.86 5.43
N ILE A 183 -1.65 7.86 4.55
CA ILE A 183 -0.50 7.01 4.27
C ILE A 183 0.09 7.47 2.94
N VAL A 184 1.40 7.65 2.89
CA VAL A 184 2.15 7.97 1.68
C VAL A 184 3.21 6.89 1.47
N ASP A 185 2.96 6.02 0.51
CA ASP A 185 3.90 4.99 0.10
C ASP A 185 4.79 5.53 -1.03
N ILE A 186 6.06 5.78 -0.72
CA ILE A 186 7.02 6.33 -1.68
C ILE A 186 7.79 5.18 -2.33
N GLY A 187 7.26 4.70 -3.45
CA GLY A 187 7.83 3.62 -4.25
C GLY A 187 9.01 4.05 -5.10
N ARG A 188 9.44 3.18 -6.01
CA ARG A 188 10.55 3.46 -6.94
C ARG A 188 10.15 4.38 -8.07
N GLU A 189 9.01 4.10 -8.73
CA GLU A 189 8.50 4.85 -9.88
C GLU A 189 7.41 5.84 -9.49
N GLN A 190 6.56 5.46 -8.55
CA GLN A 190 5.39 6.22 -8.14
C GLN A 190 5.26 6.32 -6.63
N SER A 191 4.39 7.22 -6.19
CA SER A 191 3.94 7.33 -4.81
C SER A 191 2.43 7.15 -4.73
N ASN A 192 2.00 6.31 -3.80
CA ASN A 192 0.60 6.03 -3.53
C ASN A 192 0.17 6.77 -2.26
N PHE A 193 -1.01 7.37 -2.32
CA PHE A 193 -1.60 8.12 -1.22
C PHE A 193 -2.92 7.46 -0.85
N SER A 194 -3.10 7.14 0.41
CA SER A 194 -4.37 6.65 0.92
C SER A 194 -4.78 7.37 2.19
N ILE A 195 -6.08 7.59 2.35
CA ILE A 195 -6.66 8.17 3.55
C ILE A 195 -7.49 7.09 4.22
N THR A 196 -7.18 6.87 5.51
CA THR A 196 -7.82 5.82 6.30
C THR A 196 -8.59 6.43 7.47
N VAL A 197 -9.71 5.80 7.82
CA VAL A 197 -10.42 6.00 9.09
C VAL A 197 -10.28 4.70 9.87
N GLY A 198 -9.43 4.71 10.90
CA GLY A 198 -8.94 3.46 11.46
C GLY A 198 -8.18 2.66 10.41
N GLU A 199 -8.48 1.37 10.29
CA GLU A 199 -7.85 0.46 9.33
C GLU A 199 -8.52 0.47 7.94
N VAL A 200 -9.69 1.12 7.80
CA VAL A 200 -10.46 1.15 6.54
C VAL A 200 -9.98 2.27 5.64
N VAL A 201 -9.71 1.94 4.39
CA VAL A 201 -9.24 2.90 3.36
C VAL A 201 -10.43 3.54 2.67
N HIS A 202 -10.57 4.86 2.79
CA HIS A 202 -11.68 5.63 2.21
C HIS A 202 -11.32 6.31 0.88
N LEU A 203 -10.04 6.55 0.65
CA LEU A 203 -9.55 7.16 -0.57
C LEU A 203 -8.16 6.63 -0.88
N ALA A 204 -7.91 6.33 -2.15
CA ALA A 204 -6.59 6.01 -2.65
C ALA A 204 -6.35 6.68 -4.00
N SER A 205 -5.11 7.02 -4.28
CA SER A 205 -4.67 7.60 -5.55
C SER A 205 -3.16 7.51 -5.68
N SER A 206 -2.65 7.52 -6.90
CA SER A 206 -1.21 7.45 -7.20
C SER A 206 -0.75 8.64 -8.04
N VAL A 207 0.56 8.92 -7.95
CA VAL A 207 1.25 9.88 -8.80
C VAL A 207 2.59 9.30 -9.26
N ASN A 208 3.00 9.63 -10.48
CA ASN A 208 4.25 9.15 -11.07
C ASN A 208 5.48 9.94 -10.56
N ILE A 209 5.64 9.96 -9.23
CA ILE A 209 6.77 10.57 -8.53
C ILE A 209 7.29 9.55 -7.53
N GLY A 210 8.52 9.10 -7.69
CA GLY A 210 9.12 8.09 -6.83
C GLY A 210 10.62 8.29 -6.65
N GLY A 211 11.26 7.26 -6.12
CA GLY A 211 12.71 7.27 -5.86
C GLY A 211 13.58 7.49 -7.09
N ASN A 212 13.12 7.07 -8.27
CA ASN A 212 13.82 7.30 -9.53
C ASN A 212 13.74 8.76 -9.97
N THR A 213 12.61 9.44 -9.77
CA THR A 213 12.46 10.88 -10.01
C THR A 213 13.45 11.67 -9.15
N LEU A 214 13.57 11.31 -7.85
CA LEU A 214 14.54 11.90 -6.93
C LEU A 214 15.99 11.65 -7.36
N ALA A 215 16.34 10.40 -7.70
CA ALA A 215 17.69 10.06 -8.14
C ALA A 215 18.07 10.79 -9.44
N LYS A 216 17.13 10.89 -10.40
CA LYS A 216 17.36 11.60 -11.66
C LYS A 216 17.58 13.09 -11.42
N ALA A 217 16.80 13.73 -10.56
CA ALA A 217 17.00 15.13 -10.22
C ALA A 217 18.40 15.39 -9.61
N ILE A 218 18.90 14.48 -8.77
CA ILE A 218 20.26 14.56 -8.22
C ILE A 218 21.30 14.35 -9.31
N GLN A 219 21.11 13.34 -10.17
CA GLN A 219 22.00 13.05 -11.29
C GLN A 219 22.18 14.27 -12.21
N ASP A 220 21.05 14.87 -12.60
CA ASP A 220 21.04 15.98 -13.55
C ASP A 220 21.65 17.25 -12.94
N ASP A 221 21.44 17.52 -11.65
CA ASP A 221 21.99 18.71 -11.00
C ASP A 221 23.46 18.61 -10.65
N LEU A 222 23.87 17.44 -10.13
CA LEU A 222 25.22 17.23 -9.65
C LEU A 222 26.15 16.62 -10.70
N GLN A 223 25.61 16.25 -11.89
CA GLN A 223 26.34 15.62 -13.00
C GLN A 223 27.11 14.37 -12.56
N VAL A 224 26.44 13.55 -11.73
CA VAL A 224 26.97 12.28 -11.22
C VAL A 224 26.36 11.09 -11.91
N SER A 225 26.87 9.87 -11.68
CA SER A 225 26.23 8.65 -12.14
C SER A 225 24.90 8.40 -11.41
N LEU A 226 23.97 7.65 -12.03
CA LEU A 226 22.70 7.28 -11.39
C LEU A 226 22.92 6.48 -10.11
N GLU A 227 23.95 5.64 -10.07
CA GLU A 227 24.31 4.87 -8.88
C GLU A 227 24.77 5.79 -7.73
N GLU A 228 25.59 6.77 -8.04
CA GLU A 228 26.04 7.76 -7.06
C GLU A 228 24.88 8.66 -6.59
N ALA A 229 23.99 9.08 -7.51
CA ALA A 229 22.79 9.82 -7.16
C ALA A 229 21.88 9.03 -6.18
N ARG A 230 21.73 7.71 -6.37
CA ARG A 230 21.00 6.85 -5.44
C ARG A 230 21.67 6.79 -4.08
N LYS A 231 23.00 6.66 -4.01
CA LYS A 231 23.76 6.68 -2.74
C LYS A 231 23.58 8.02 -2.02
N LEU A 232 23.75 9.14 -2.72
CA LEU A 232 23.57 10.48 -2.17
C LEU A 232 22.14 10.67 -1.61
N LYS A 233 21.13 10.22 -2.35
CA LYS A 233 19.74 10.25 -1.89
C LYS A 233 19.54 9.46 -0.59
N GLU A 234 20.13 8.28 -0.50
CA GLU A 234 19.93 7.35 0.61
C GLU A 234 20.74 7.67 1.85
N GLU A 235 21.95 8.19 1.68
CA GLU A 235 22.88 8.42 2.78
C GLU A 235 22.82 9.86 3.30
N ILE A 236 22.59 10.83 2.43
CA ILE A 236 22.58 12.25 2.76
C ILE A 236 21.15 12.80 2.80
N GLY A 237 20.36 12.50 1.77
CA GLY A 237 18.98 12.98 1.68
C GLY A 237 18.89 14.51 1.76
N LEU A 238 18.05 14.98 2.68
CA LEU A 238 17.82 16.41 2.97
C LEU A 238 18.72 16.95 4.11
N LEU A 239 19.67 16.16 4.58
CA LEU A 239 20.63 16.67 5.57
C LEU A 239 21.66 17.59 4.87
N ARG A 240 21.86 18.78 5.44
CA ARG A 240 22.87 19.71 4.93
C ARG A 240 24.26 19.22 5.33
N LYS A 241 25.16 19.13 4.36
CA LYS A 241 26.59 18.90 4.61
C LYS A 241 27.39 20.14 4.18
N ASP A 242 28.33 20.54 5.00
CA ASP A 242 29.18 21.72 4.74
C ASP A 242 30.24 21.48 3.66
N LYS A 243 30.57 20.22 3.37
CA LYS A 243 31.60 19.83 2.39
C LYS A 243 31.13 18.67 1.55
N GLY A 244 31.46 18.69 0.25
CA GLY A 244 31.16 17.63 -0.71
C GLY A 244 29.88 17.86 -1.51
N GLN A 245 29.49 16.86 -2.28
CA GLN A 245 28.26 16.91 -3.08
C GLN A 245 27.04 16.88 -2.16
N ASN A 246 26.15 17.86 -2.32
CA ASN A 246 24.98 18.01 -1.49
C ASN A 246 23.70 17.92 -2.33
N PRO A 247 22.90 16.85 -2.23
CA PRO A 247 21.70 16.65 -3.01
C PRO A 247 20.48 17.44 -2.50
N PHE A 248 20.64 18.25 -1.44
CA PHE A 248 19.57 18.97 -0.77
C PHE A 248 18.62 19.72 -1.74
N GLY A 249 19.19 20.59 -2.60
CA GLY A 249 18.39 21.37 -3.55
C GLY A 249 17.61 20.54 -4.54
N SER A 250 18.22 19.46 -5.04
CA SER A 250 17.59 18.52 -5.98
C SER A 250 16.42 17.78 -5.33
N ILE A 251 16.63 17.29 -4.11
CA ILE A 251 15.61 16.57 -3.37
C ILE A 251 14.46 17.48 -2.95
N VAL A 252 14.74 18.70 -2.48
CA VAL A 252 13.71 19.68 -2.09
C VAL A 252 12.75 19.98 -3.23
N ARG A 253 13.24 20.15 -4.47
CA ARG A 253 12.35 20.38 -5.62
C ARG A 253 11.33 19.27 -5.82
N VAL A 254 11.75 18.00 -5.72
CA VAL A 254 10.84 16.85 -5.87
C VAL A 254 9.98 16.66 -4.62
N ALA A 255 10.55 16.85 -3.43
CA ALA A 255 9.82 16.78 -2.16
C ALA A 255 8.73 17.86 -2.06
N THR A 256 8.95 19.04 -2.67
CA THR A 256 7.93 20.09 -2.80
C THR A 256 6.72 19.59 -3.60
N VAL A 257 6.94 18.84 -4.69
CA VAL A 257 5.82 18.28 -5.46
C VAL A 257 5.07 17.23 -4.64
N LEU A 258 5.77 16.37 -3.91
CA LEU A 258 5.11 15.42 -2.99
C LEU A 258 4.30 16.14 -1.90
N ARG A 259 4.85 17.22 -1.33
CA ARG A 259 4.14 18.08 -0.37
C ARG A 259 2.86 18.65 -0.98
N ASP A 260 2.93 19.17 -2.19
CA ASP A 260 1.76 19.77 -2.87
C ASP A 260 0.68 18.72 -3.15
N GLU A 261 1.07 17.50 -3.50
CA GLU A 261 0.17 16.35 -3.63
C GLU A 261 -0.50 15.97 -2.29
N ILE A 262 0.25 16.04 -1.18
CA ILE A 262 -0.31 15.84 0.17
C ILE A 262 -1.34 16.95 0.45
N PHE A 263 -1.02 18.21 0.21
CA PHE A 263 -1.94 19.33 0.43
C PHE A 263 -3.23 19.24 -0.39
N GLN A 264 -3.14 18.82 -1.65
CA GLN A 264 -4.33 18.61 -2.49
C GLN A 264 -5.28 17.60 -1.86
N ARG A 265 -4.75 16.48 -1.37
CA ARG A 265 -5.56 15.43 -0.75
C ARG A 265 -6.09 15.79 0.63
N LEU A 266 -5.31 16.51 1.43
CA LEU A 266 -5.77 17.11 2.68
C LEU A 266 -6.92 18.08 2.43
N SER A 267 -6.77 18.94 1.44
CA SER A 267 -7.81 19.91 1.07
C SER A 267 -9.05 19.21 0.54
N PHE A 268 -8.88 18.22 -0.33
CA PHE A 268 -9.99 17.43 -0.84
C PHE A 268 -10.76 16.74 0.30
N TRP A 269 -10.06 16.05 1.21
CA TRP A 269 -10.68 15.38 2.35
C TRP A 269 -11.42 16.34 3.27
N ASN A 270 -10.78 17.43 3.67
CA ASN A 270 -11.33 18.39 4.61
C ASN A 270 -12.53 19.19 4.06
N ASN A 271 -12.59 19.36 2.73
CA ASN A 271 -13.69 20.04 2.05
C ASN A 271 -14.76 19.09 1.51
N SER A 272 -14.48 17.77 1.48
CA SER A 272 -15.45 16.78 1.08
C SER A 272 -16.45 16.50 2.21
N SER A 273 -17.67 16.16 1.82
CA SER A 273 -18.70 15.69 2.75
C SER A 273 -19.29 14.39 2.23
N LEU A 274 -19.66 13.51 3.14
CA LEU A 274 -20.46 12.36 2.83
C LEU A 274 -21.90 12.69 3.21
N GLY A 275 -22.74 12.93 2.23
CA GLY A 275 -24.06 13.54 2.45
C GLY A 275 -23.94 14.97 3.00
N VAL A 276 -24.57 15.27 4.15
CA VAL A 276 -24.51 16.57 4.83
C VAL A 276 -23.47 16.68 5.95
N ALA A 277 -22.83 15.55 6.32
CA ALA A 277 -21.86 15.56 7.43
C ALA A 277 -20.47 15.91 6.93
N LYS A 278 -19.84 16.91 7.59
CA LYS A 278 -18.44 17.24 7.39
C LYS A 278 -17.56 16.10 7.94
N ARG A 279 -16.49 15.75 7.23
CA ARG A 279 -15.49 14.77 7.67
C ARG A 279 -14.67 15.33 8.85
N ASP A 280 -14.25 14.46 9.72
CA ASP A 280 -13.24 14.82 10.72
C ASP A 280 -11.87 14.96 10.01
N PRO A 281 -10.99 15.88 10.47
CA PRO A 281 -9.74 16.17 9.78
C PRO A 281 -8.72 15.05 9.92
N ILE A 282 -7.81 14.96 8.94
CA ILE A 282 -6.63 14.10 9.02
C ILE A 282 -5.72 14.61 10.13
N THR A 283 -5.26 13.71 11.00
CA THR A 283 -4.47 14.05 12.20
C THR A 283 -2.98 13.83 12.02
N ARG A 284 -2.57 12.97 11.08
CA ARG A 284 -1.16 12.62 10.83
C ARG A 284 -0.94 12.10 9.42
N VAL A 285 0.33 12.12 9.00
CA VAL A 285 0.80 11.51 7.76
C VAL A 285 1.83 10.45 8.10
N LEU A 286 1.68 9.24 7.56
CA LEU A 286 2.59 8.10 7.74
C LEU A 286 3.31 7.80 6.43
N LEU A 287 4.64 7.84 6.45
CA LEU A 287 5.47 7.52 5.29
C LEU A 287 5.88 6.04 5.32
N CYS A 288 5.69 5.35 4.21
CA CYS A 288 6.16 3.99 3.97
C CYS A 288 6.75 3.84 2.56
N GLY A 289 7.17 2.64 2.19
CA GLY A 289 7.87 2.39 0.94
C GLY A 289 9.38 2.59 1.03
N GLY A 290 10.07 2.18 -0.02
CA GLY A 290 11.54 2.15 -0.04
C GLY A 290 12.22 3.50 0.07
N ASN A 291 11.52 4.58 -0.25
CA ASN A 291 12.06 5.94 -0.19
C ASN A 291 11.53 6.77 1.01
N ALA A 292 10.70 6.21 1.85
CA ALA A 292 10.22 6.88 3.06
C ALA A 292 11.32 7.17 4.08
N SER A 293 12.42 6.43 4.03
CA SER A 293 13.58 6.57 4.94
C SER A 293 14.66 7.52 4.43
N ILE A 294 14.37 8.36 3.43
CA ILE A 294 15.30 9.41 2.99
C ILE A 294 15.56 10.34 4.17
N PRO A 295 16.85 10.56 4.56
CA PRO A 295 17.18 11.37 5.72
C PRO A 295 16.62 12.79 5.59
N GLY A 296 15.92 13.29 6.62
CA GLY A 296 15.34 14.61 6.68
C GLY A 296 14.03 14.81 5.93
N LEU A 297 13.49 13.78 5.24
CA LEU A 297 12.26 13.92 4.46
C LEU A 297 11.01 14.12 5.35
N ALA A 298 10.89 13.33 6.41
CA ALA A 298 9.76 13.43 7.33
C ALA A 298 9.75 14.79 8.05
N GLU A 299 10.91 15.26 8.50
CA GLU A 299 11.08 16.55 9.15
C GLU A 299 10.76 17.71 8.20
N TYR A 300 11.23 17.64 6.95
CA TYR A 300 10.92 18.61 5.92
C TYR A 300 9.41 18.71 5.68
N LEU A 301 8.75 17.58 5.46
CA LEU A 301 7.31 17.53 5.22
C LEU A 301 6.52 17.99 6.45
N THR A 302 6.94 17.63 7.66
CA THR A 302 6.31 18.10 8.91
C THR A 302 6.34 19.62 9.01
N SER A 303 7.51 20.22 8.74
CA SER A 303 7.71 21.67 8.82
C SER A 303 6.81 22.44 7.84
N ASP A 304 6.64 21.91 6.63
CA ASP A 304 5.90 22.58 5.55
C ASP A 304 4.38 22.33 5.65
N ILE A 305 3.98 21.10 6.02
CA ILE A 305 2.56 20.70 6.03
C ILE A 305 1.85 21.17 7.30
N GLY A 306 2.57 21.30 8.40
CA GLY A 306 1.98 21.67 9.71
C GLY A 306 1.20 20.51 10.36
N LEU A 307 1.35 19.28 9.85
CA LEU A 307 0.88 18.06 10.47
C LEU A 307 2.07 17.18 10.83
N PHE A 308 1.90 16.34 11.84
CA PHE A 308 2.92 15.36 12.18
C PHE A 308 3.10 14.34 11.06
N VAL A 309 4.31 14.28 10.50
CA VAL A 309 4.71 13.32 9.47
C VAL A 309 5.77 12.42 10.06
N ASP A 310 5.57 11.11 10.05
CA ASP A 310 6.53 10.14 10.58
C ASP A 310 6.64 8.90 9.68
N SER A 311 7.74 8.19 9.85
CA SER A 311 7.92 6.88 9.22
C SER A 311 6.99 5.85 9.88
N ALA A 312 6.29 5.07 9.07
CA ALA A 312 5.42 4.01 9.54
C ALA A 312 6.15 2.97 10.41
N ASN A 313 5.39 2.27 11.24
CA ASN A 313 5.86 1.10 11.97
C ASN A 313 5.13 -0.16 11.46
N PRO A 314 5.70 -0.93 10.53
CA PRO A 314 5.05 -2.12 9.98
C PRO A 314 4.93 -3.30 10.95
N TRP A 315 5.52 -3.18 12.13
CA TRP A 315 5.49 -4.20 13.18
C TRP A 315 4.36 -3.99 14.19
N ILE A 316 3.65 -2.86 14.13
CA ILE A 316 2.69 -2.43 15.16
C ILE A 316 1.59 -3.46 15.45
N ASN A 317 1.22 -4.28 14.45
CA ASN A 317 0.19 -5.32 14.55
C ASN A 317 0.79 -6.74 14.54
N ILE A 318 2.11 -6.88 14.47
CA ILE A 318 2.81 -8.17 14.40
C ILE A 318 3.46 -8.52 15.72
N LEU A 319 4.26 -7.60 16.28
CA LEU A 319 5.04 -7.84 17.51
C LEU A 319 5.23 -6.55 18.31
N SER A 320 5.54 -6.72 19.59
CA SER A 320 6.02 -5.64 20.45
C SER A 320 7.55 -5.64 20.49
N PHE A 321 8.16 -4.46 20.39
CA PHE A 321 9.63 -4.33 20.53
C PHE A 321 10.13 -4.63 21.95
N ASP A 322 9.25 -4.64 22.96
CA ASP A 322 9.57 -5.07 24.30
C ASP A 322 9.77 -6.58 24.38
N ASP A 323 9.11 -7.33 23.50
CA ASP A 323 9.15 -8.79 23.48
C ASP A 323 10.17 -9.34 22.48
N GLN A 324 10.32 -8.69 21.33
CA GLN A 324 11.19 -9.16 20.26
C GLN A 324 11.66 -8.03 19.35
N ILE A 325 12.95 -8.07 18.98
CA ILE A 325 13.54 -7.22 17.94
C ILE A 325 13.44 -7.96 16.61
N PRO A 326 12.83 -7.35 15.57
CA PRO A 326 12.79 -7.93 14.23
C PRO A 326 14.20 -8.11 13.67
N THR A 327 14.39 -9.14 12.83
CA THR A 327 15.65 -9.35 12.10
C THR A 327 15.87 -8.29 11.01
N MET A 328 14.80 -7.68 10.54
CA MET A 328 14.78 -6.64 9.53
C MET A 328 14.93 -5.27 10.18
N THR A 329 15.81 -4.42 9.65
CA THR A 329 15.98 -3.04 10.15
C THR A 329 14.71 -2.20 9.91
N LYS A 330 14.53 -1.10 10.67
CA LYS A 330 13.38 -0.18 10.47
C LYS A 330 13.33 0.31 9.01
N ARG A 331 14.46 0.73 8.44
CA ARG A 331 14.57 1.21 7.07
C ARG A 331 14.16 0.14 6.05
N GLU A 332 14.60 -1.09 6.25
CA GLU A 332 14.30 -2.21 5.37
C GLU A 332 12.82 -2.58 5.47
N SER A 333 12.26 -2.62 6.67
CA SER A 333 10.87 -3.03 6.91
C SER A 333 9.84 -2.13 6.22
N LEU A 334 10.16 -0.84 6.00
CA LEU A 334 9.29 0.08 5.27
C LEU A 334 9.04 -0.35 3.81
N LYS A 335 9.96 -1.10 3.21
CA LYS A 335 9.79 -1.64 1.85
C LYS A 335 8.79 -2.80 1.78
N TYR A 336 8.53 -3.45 2.92
CA TYR A 336 7.73 -4.67 3.01
C TYR A 336 6.36 -4.45 3.64
N CYS A 337 5.94 -3.18 3.85
CA CYS A 337 4.67 -2.88 4.50
C CYS A 337 3.49 -3.60 3.84
N THR A 338 3.37 -3.55 2.50
CA THR A 338 2.32 -4.24 1.75
C THR A 338 2.40 -5.76 1.93
N ALA A 339 3.58 -6.36 1.74
CA ALA A 339 3.76 -7.81 1.90
C ALA A 339 3.47 -8.29 3.34
N LEU A 340 3.86 -7.49 4.36
CA LEU A 340 3.55 -7.78 5.76
C LEU A 340 2.04 -7.65 6.06
N GLY A 341 1.36 -6.65 5.48
CA GLY A 341 -0.09 -6.49 5.61
C GLY A 341 -0.86 -7.65 4.97
N LEU A 342 -0.42 -8.12 3.81
CA LEU A 342 -0.96 -9.31 3.15
C LEU A 342 -0.70 -10.58 3.99
N ALA A 343 0.51 -10.72 4.56
CA ALA A 343 0.83 -11.84 5.45
C ALA A 343 -0.03 -11.84 6.72
N LEU A 344 -0.32 -10.66 7.29
CA LEU A 344 -1.26 -10.51 8.41
C LEU A 344 -2.67 -10.99 8.05
N ARG A 345 -3.16 -10.70 6.83
CA ARG A 345 -4.48 -11.13 6.35
C ARG A 345 -4.66 -12.65 6.45
N VAL A 346 -3.63 -13.41 6.10
CA VAL A 346 -3.69 -14.87 6.03
C VAL A 346 -3.09 -15.60 7.23
N SER A 347 -2.43 -14.90 8.15
CA SER A 347 -1.84 -15.50 9.35
C SER A 347 -2.86 -15.97 10.42
N GLY A 348 -4.14 -15.72 10.18
CA GLY A 348 -5.26 -16.27 10.94
C GLY A 348 -5.32 -15.80 12.39
N ASN A 349 -5.52 -14.51 12.61
CA ASN A 349 -6.09 -14.06 13.86
C ASN A 349 -7.62 -14.25 13.79
N LYS A 350 -8.18 -14.94 14.81
CA LYS A 350 -9.58 -15.40 14.86
C LYS A 350 -10.65 -14.30 14.96
N ASN A 351 -10.37 -13.05 14.58
CA ASN A 351 -11.29 -11.92 14.76
C ASN A 351 -11.46 -11.04 13.51
N ASP A 352 -11.22 -11.60 12.31
CA ASP A 352 -11.62 -10.99 11.03
C ASP A 352 -12.74 -11.78 10.39
#